data_e06f6bb3256de94f17dad166ab8273c1
#
_entry.id   e06f6bb3256de94f17dad166ab8273c1
#
_cell.length_a   1.000
_cell.length_b   1.000
_cell.length_c   1.000
_cell.angle_alpha   90.00
_cell.angle_beta   90.00
_cell.angle_gamma   90.00
#
_symmetry.space_group_name_H-M   'P 1'
#
loop_
_entity.id
_entity.type
_entity.pdbx_description
1 polymer ?
#
loop_
_entity_poly.entity_id
_entity_poly.type
_entity_poly.pdbx_seq_one_letter_code
_entity_poly.pdbx_strand_id
1 'polypeptide(L)'
;MKKKIIIIFSLLSLFIVVLISCNKEMYTITFDTDGGSMYTETMDVEYNGYYALPTPRRQGYDFLGWYFGEEKVEMIGYWEYRKNVHLVAKWEFAKYTINYNLNGGVADDNPTEYYSTTEDFTIKPPVKENGIFYCWIDDNGKEYYGDILIKKGSEGNLNLTAIWWNMIDENGIKYSYKDDVLTVIGYQGNLNEGFTIPYECYGKKIVAIGAGAFEGLGNRIEDSNIVFRINIPSTIKSIGKNAFKDCNDIKVLLVPEQGDTVIGTNYDALAEKWANEAVIGEGNDHLIDVIKQKRPAIGWSEYFFPEN
;
A
#
# COMPACT_ATOMS: atom_id res chain seq x y z
N MET A 1 55.60 -13.48 102.50
CA MET A 1 55.07 -12.80 101.32
C MET A 1 54.63 -13.86 100.33
N LYS A 2 53.31 -14.13 100.21
CA LYS A 2 52.72 -15.14 99.30
C LYS A 2 52.36 -14.44 97.97
N LYS A 3 53.06 -14.80 96.93
CA LYS A 3 52.74 -14.34 95.57
C LYS A 3 51.46 -15.11 95.13
N LYS A 4 50.36 -14.43 94.98
CA LYS A 4 49.14 -14.98 94.33
C LYS A 4 49.44 -15.03 92.84
N ILE A 5 49.51 -16.30 92.31
CA ILE A 5 49.52 -16.57 90.93
C ILE A 5 48.05 -16.42 90.44
N ILE A 6 47.79 -15.34 89.78
CA ILE A 6 46.51 -15.13 89.11
C ILE A 6 46.59 -15.94 87.78
N ILE A 7 45.99 -17.11 87.83
CA ILE A 7 45.74 -17.88 86.55
C ILE A 7 44.61 -17.15 85.84
N ILE A 8 45.01 -16.36 84.85
CA ILE A 8 44.08 -15.80 83.90
C ILE A 8 43.69 -17.00 82.98
N PHE A 9 42.59 -17.64 83.31
CA PHE A 9 41.89 -18.47 82.35
C PHE A 9 41.38 -17.48 81.32
N SER A 10 42.19 -17.24 80.29
CA SER A 10 41.64 -16.71 79.07
C SER A 10 40.69 -17.72 78.55
N LEU A 11 39.41 -17.44 78.73
CA LEU A 11 38.34 -18.05 77.92
C LEU A 11 38.67 -17.71 76.49
N LEU A 12 39.53 -18.51 75.89
CA LEU A 12 39.61 -18.66 74.46
C LEU A 12 38.30 -19.38 74.11
N SER A 13 37.21 -18.62 74.12
CA SER A 13 36.02 -19.01 73.48
C SER A 13 36.42 -19.32 72.03
N LEU A 14 36.67 -20.57 71.82
CA LEU A 14 36.80 -21.18 70.52
C LEU A 14 35.48 -20.84 69.78
N PHE A 15 35.50 -19.66 69.20
CA PHE A 15 34.52 -19.35 68.17
C PHE A 15 34.88 -20.32 67.03
N ILE A 16 34.34 -21.56 67.18
CA ILE A 16 34.18 -22.45 66.06
C ILE A 16 33.15 -21.70 65.20
N VAL A 17 33.66 -20.80 64.38
CA VAL A 17 32.94 -20.39 63.19
C VAL A 17 32.83 -21.69 62.40
N VAL A 18 31.73 -22.39 62.66
CA VAL A 18 31.27 -23.41 61.73
C VAL A 18 31.00 -22.60 60.49
N LEU A 19 32.02 -22.52 59.65
CA LEU A 19 31.84 -22.21 58.23
C LEU A 19 30.96 -23.38 57.77
N ILE A 20 29.63 -23.23 57.96
CA ILE A 20 28.70 -23.97 57.16
C ILE A 20 29.01 -23.49 55.74
N SER A 21 30.01 -24.14 55.16
CA SER A 21 30.15 -24.14 53.70
C SER A 21 28.81 -24.66 53.23
N CYS A 22 27.93 -23.72 52.89
CA CYS A 22 26.75 -24.05 52.16
C CYS A 22 27.29 -24.61 50.84
N ASN A 23 27.52 -25.91 50.79
CA ASN A 23 27.92 -26.63 49.57
C ASN A 23 26.74 -26.52 48.65
N LYS A 24 26.73 -25.47 47.80
CA LYS A 24 25.77 -25.30 46.76
C LYS A 24 25.93 -26.47 45.78
N GLU A 25 24.88 -27.26 45.62
CA GLU A 25 24.85 -28.29 44.61
C GLU A 25 24.69 -27.61 43.24
N MET A 26 25.79 -27.49 42.52
CA MET A 26 25.83 -26.82 41.20
C MET A 26 25.73 -27.88 40.11
N TYR A 27 24.96 -27.56 39.09
CA TYR A 27 24.78 -28.38 37.89
C TYR A 27 24.91 -27.49 36.66
N THR A 28 25.35 -28.11 35.55
CA THR A 28 25.53 -27.42 34.28
C THR A 28 24.40 -27.81 33.34
N ILE A 29 23.73 -26.80 32.78
CA ILE A 29 22.85 -26.93 31.64
C ILE A 29 23.67 -26.70 30.39
N THR A 30 23.57 -27.60 29.41
CA THR A 30 24.07 -27.41 28.05
C THR A 30 22.91 -27.19 27.11
N PHE A 31 23.08 -26.28 26.15
CA PHE A 31 22.04 -25.90 25.23
C PHE A 31 22.36 -26.37 23.81
N ASP A 32 21.42 -27.08 23.20
CA ASP A 32 21.38 -27.33 21.77
C ASP A 32 20.29 -26.47 21.16
N THR A 33 20.69 -25.51 20.34
CA THR A 33 19.74 -24.58 19.71
C THR A 33 19.00 -25.19 18.52
N ASP A 34 19.30 -26.43 18.11
CA ASP A 34 18.68 -27.11 16.98
C ASP A 34 18.60 -26.23 15.71
N GLY A 35 19.76 -25.70 15.30
CA GLY A 35 19.87 -24.80 14.14
C GLY A 35 19.54 -23.32 14.40
N GLY A 36 19.22 -22.95 15.63
CA GLY A 36 19.16 -21.56 16.06
C GLY A 36 20.54 -20.98 16.43
N SER A 37 20.57 -19.75 16.92
CA SER A 37 21.75 -19.06 17.41
C SER A 37 21.52 -18.48 18.79
N MET A 38 22.56 -18.50 19.62
CA MET A 38 22.58 -17.95 20.96
C MET A 38 24.00 -17.57 21.37
N TYR A 39 24.16 -16.65 22.32
CA TYR A 39 25.48 -16.15 22.78
C TYR A 39 26.13 -17.05 23.85
N THR A 40 25.41 -18.02 24.44
CA THR A 40 25.94 -18.94 25.46
C THR A 40 25.55 -20.37 25.14
N GLU A 41 26.48 -21.31 25.34
CA GLU A 41 26.26 -22.75 25.12
C GLU A 41 25.96 -23.48 26.41
N THR A 42 26.32 -22.87 27.57
CA THR A 42 26.15 -23.49 28.89
C THR A 42 25.70 -22.47 29.93
N MET A 43 25.05 -22.95 30.99
CA MET A 43 24.67 -22.17 32.14
C MET A 43 24.76 -23.03 33.39
N ASP A 44 25.43 -22.51 34.44
CA ASP A 44 25.45 -23.18 35.74
C ASP A 44 24.26 -22.76 36.59
N VAL A 45 23.64 -23.74 37.24
CA VAL A 45 22.47 -23.57 38.12
C VAL A 45 22.68 -24.25 39.45
N GLU A 46 22.16 -23.68 40.52
CA GLU A 46 22.13 -24.27 41.84
C GLU A 46 20.86 -25.09 41.99
N TYR A 47 20.91 -26.29 42.60
CA TYR A 47 19.74 -27.04 42.96
C TYR A 47 18.84 -26.20 43.89
N ASN A 48 17.56 -26.13 43.61
CA ASN A 48 16.59 -25.21 44.24
C ASN A 48 16.94 -23.73 44.11
N GLY A 49 17.94 -23.37 43.29
CA GLY A 49 18.27 -22.00 42.93
C GLY A 49 17.34 -21.44 41.87
N TYR A 50 17.10 -20.14 41.91
CA TYR A 50 16.32 -19.45 40.88
C TYR A 50 17.13 -19.38 39.59
N TYR A 51 16.45 -19.63 38.44
CA TYR A 51 17.05 -19.56 37.12
C TYR A 51 16.14 -18.86 36.12
N ALA A 52 16.76 -18.36 35.05
CA ALA A 52 16.07 -17.86 33.85
C ALA A 52 16.85 -18.37 32.64
N LEU A 53 16.21 -19.17 31.80
CA LEU A 53 16.81 -19.73 30.60
C LEU A 53 16.90 -18.66 29.50
N PRO A 54 17.99 -18.64 28.72
CA PRO A 54 18.12 -17.73 27.59
C PRO A 54 17.16 -18.11 26.46
N THR A 55 16.77 -17.13 25.65
CA THR A 55 15.94 -17.36 24.46
C THR A 55 16.84 -17.33 23.21
N PRO A 56 16.96 -18.43 22.49
CA PRO A 56 17.69 -18.46 21.22
C PRO A 56 16.89 -17.80 20.10
N ARG A 57 17.53 -17.56 18.95
CA ARG A 57 16.88 -17.05 17.75
C ARG A 57 17.14 -17.97 16.58
N ARG A 58 16.11 -18.17 15.74
CA ARG A 58 16.22 -18.90 14.47
C ARG A 58 15.36 -18.18 13.45
N GLN A 59 16.01 -17.78 12.35
CA GLN A 59 15.34 -17.03 11.30
C GLN A 59 14.15 -17.81 10.72
N GLY A 60 12.97 -17.19 10.66
CA GLY A 60 11.75 -17.79 10.15
C GLY A 60 11.06 -18.79 11.08
N TYR A 61 11.48 -18.86 12.34
CA TYR A 61 10.90 -19.75 13.32
C TYR A 61 10.57 -19.04 14.63
N ASP A 62 9.51 -19.49 15.27
CA ASP A 62 9.12 -19.14 16.63
C ASP A 62 9.66 -20.16 17.61
N PHE A 63 10.27 -19.69 18.70
CA PHE A 63 10.81 -20.54 19.75
C PHE A 63 9.71 -21.09 20.62
N LEU A 64 9.53 -22.43 20.64
CA LEU A 64 8.52 -23.10 21.44
C LEU A 64 8.95 -23.33 22.89
N GLY A 65 10.27 -23.37 23.15
CA GLY A 65 10.84 -23.58 24.48
C GLY A 65 12.01 -24.54 24.46
N TRP A 66 12.61 -24.70 25.64
CA TRP A 66 13.65 -25.69 25.91
C TRP A 66 13.02 -27.01 26.36
N TYR A 67 13.57 -28.11 25.89
CA TYR A 67 13.11 -29.46 26.20
C TYR A 67 14.23 -30.34 26.73
N PHE A 68 13.92 -31.11 27.79
CA PHE A 68 14.73 -32.21 28.29
C PHE A 68 14.05 -33.51 27.86
N GLY A 69 14.53 -34.12 26.78
CA GLY A 69 13.79 -35.19 26.11
C GLY A 69 12.47 -34.67 25.56
N GLU A 70 11.36 -35.22 25.99
CA GLU A 70 10.00 -34.79 25.59
C GLU A 70 9.37 -33.78 26.56
N GLU A 71 9.99 -33.54 27.70
CA GLU A 71 9.50 -32.62 28.71
C GLU A 71 9.92 -31.20 28.42
N LYS A 72 8.93 -30.28 28.38
CA LYS A 72 9.21 -28.84 28.28
C LYS A 72 9.65 -28.29 29.62
N VAL A 73 10.78 -27.60 29.64
CA VAL A 73 11.33 -26.93 30.83
C VAL A 73 10.84 -25.51 30.89
N GLU A 74 10.37 -25.07 32.05
CA GLU A 74 9.94 -23.69 32.26
C GLU A 74 11.09 -22.72 32.02
N MET A 75 10.79 -21.58 31.40
CA MET A 75 11.82 -20.56 31.09
C MET A 75 12.38 -19.88 32.32
N ILE A 76 11.63 -19.84 33.40
CA ILE A 76 11.93 -19.19 34.66
C ILE A 76 11.39 -20.04 35.81
N GLY A 77 12.18 -20.25 36.87
CA GLY A 77 11.74 -21.04 37.98
C GLY A 77 12.83 -21.40 39.00
N TYR A 78 12.63 -22.46 39.74
CA TYR A 78 13.64 -23.04 40.63
C TYR A 78 14.09 -24.38 40.04
N TRP A 79 15.43 -24.61 40.02
CA TRP A 79 16.00 -25.77 39.38
C TRP A 79 15.79 -27.03 40.17
N GLU A 80 15.06 -27.99 39.61
CA GLU A 80 14.66 -29.20 40.29
C GLU A 80 15.47 -30.46 39.98
N TYR A 81 16.37 -30.38 38.98
CA TYR A 81 17.18 -31.52 38.54
C TYR A 81 18.50 -31.57 39.32
N ARG A 82 18.78 -32.73 39.96
CA ARG A 82 20.06 -33.01 40.63
C ARG A 82 21.03 -33.70 39.70
N LYS A 83 21.27 -33.13 38.51
CA LYS A 83 22.18 -33.64 37.48
C LYS A 83 22.43 -32.57 36.43
N ASN A 84 23.52 -32.71 35.68
CA ASN A 84 23.68 -31.93 34.45
C ASN A 84 22.60 -32.31 33.46
N VAL A 85 22.09 -31.31 32.72
CA VAL A 85 20.98 -31.47 31.79
C VAL A 85 21.36 -30.91 30.44
N HIS A 86 20.99 -31.63 29.40
CA HIS A 86 21.10 -31.16 28.03
C HIS A 86 19.73 -30.76 27.52
N LEU A 87 19.56 -29.46 27.23
CA LEU A 87 18.31 -28.91 26.74
C LEU A 87 18.39 -28.69 25.23
N VAL A 88 17.34 -29.10 24.53
CA VAL A 88 17.20 -28.92 23.09
C VAL A 88 16.09 -27.93 22.82
N ALA A 89 16.34 -26.94 21.97
CA ALA A 89 15.34 -25.99 21.51
C ALA A 89 14.33 -26.71 20.60
N LYS A 90 13.03 -26.40 20.77
CA LYS A 90 12.02 -26.76 19.77
C LYS A 90 11.46 -25.50 19.11
N TRP A 91 11.13 -25.63 17.83
CA TRP A 91 10.75 -24.53 16.96
C TRP A 91 9.49 -24.88 16.16
N GLU A 92 8.74 -23.85 15.80
CA GLU A 92 7.72 -23.93 14.75
C GLU A 92 7.98 -22.85 13.69
N PHE A 93 7.42 -23.02 12.51
CA PHE A 93 7.53 -21.98 11.48
C PHE A 93 6.78 -20.74 11.90
N ALA A 94 7.46 -19.60 11.90
CA ALA A 94 6.84 -18.32 12.16
C ALA A 94 5.79 -18.01 11.09
N LYS A 95 4.58 -17.71 11.54
CA LYS A 95 3.44 -17.35 10.69
C LYS A 95 3.30 -15.84 10.65
N TYR A 96 3.25 -15.27 9.45
CA TYR A 96 3.06 -13.85 9.22
C TYR A 96 1.71 -13.59 8.58
N THR A 97 1.10 -12.45 8.92
CA THR A 97 -0.21 -12.02 8.38
C THR A 97 -0.05 -10.89 7.38
N ILE A 98 -0.96 -10.87 6.40
CA ILE A 98 -1.10 -9.75 5.46
C ILE A 98 -2.51 -9.19 5.63
N ASN A 99 -2.60 -7.96 6.10
CA ASN A 99 -3.85 -7.26 6.31
C ASN A 99 -4.05 -6.24 5.20
N TYR A 100 -5.25 -6.18 4.62
CA TYR A 100 -5.60 -5.29 3.54
C TYR A 100 -6.68 -4.30 3.97
N ASN A 101 -6.37 -3.01 3.91
CA ASN A 101 -7.39 -1.96 3.89
C ASN A 101 -7.64 -1.58 2.43
N LEU A 102 -8.71 -2.09 1.86
CA LEU A 102 -9.01 -1.97 0.43
C LEU A 102 -9.68 -0.66 0.03
N ASN A 103 -10.11 0.19 0.99
CA ASN A 103 -10.80 1.45 0.73
C ASN A 103 -11.93 1.31 -0.30
N GLY A 104 -12.73 0.24 -0.13
CA GLY A 104 -13.88 -0.06 -0.99
C GLY A 104 -13.55 -0.86 -2.26
N GLY A 105 -12.32 -1.37 -2.41
CA GLY A 105 -11.95 -2.33 -3.44
C GLY A 105 -12.15 -3.78 -3.02
N VAL A 106 -11.76 -4.70 -3.90
CA VAL A 106 -11.80 -6.16 -3.72
C VAL A 106 -10.46 -6.76 -4.15
N ALA A 107 -9.95 -7.71 -3.38
CA ALA A 107 -8.69 -8.42 -3.64
C ALA A 107 -8.76 -9.87 -3.14
N ASP A 108 -9.81 -10.61 -3.52
CA ASP A 108 -10.14 -11.92 -2.96
C ASP A 108 -9.09 -13.01 -3.21
N ASP A 109 -8.28 -12.85 -4.27
CA ASP A 109 -7.23 -13.82 -4.64
C ASP A 109 -5.89 -13.57 -3.92
N ASN A 110 -5.75 -12.49 -3.16
CA ASN A 110 -4.51 -12.20 -2.47
C ASN A 110 -4.39 -13.00 -1.16
N PRO A 111 -3.20 -13.59 -0.86
CA PRO A 111 -3.00 -14.33 0.37
C PRO A 111 -3.07 -13.41 1.60
N THR A 112 -3.65 -13.91 2.69
CA THR A 112 -3.77 -13.20 3.96
C THR A 112 -2.74 -13.63 5.00
N GLU A 113 -1.96 -14.67 4.70
CA GLU A 113 -0.92 -15.21 5.57
C GLU A 113 0.19 -15.89 4.77
N TYR A 114 1.36 -15.99 5.35
CA TYR A 114 2.50 -16.72 4.79
C TYR A 114 3.50 -17.13 5.87
N TYR A 115 4.44 -18.00 5.50
CA TYR A 115 5.60 -18.40 6.30
C TYR A 115 6.88 -18.01 5.57
N SER A 116 7.99 -17.89 6.28
CA SER A 116 9.30 -17.65 5.62
C SER A 116 9.69 -18.73 4.61
N THR A 117 9.13 -19.94 4.75
CA THR A 117 9.32 -21.08 3.85
C THR A 117 8.36 -21.09 2.66
N THR A 118 7.34 -20.22 2.64
CA THR A 118 6.43 -20.11 1.50
C THR A 118 7.21 -19.71 0.24
N GLU A 119 6.94 -20.40 -0.88
CA GLU A 119 7.56 -20.05 -2.16
C GLU A 119 7.18 -18.62 -2.58
N ASP A 120 7.97 -18.06 -3.51
CA ASP A 120 7.71 -16.71 -4.03
C ASP A 120 6.25 -16.57 -4.47
N PHE A 121 5.59 -15.51 -4.02
CA PHE A 121 4.23 -15.20 -4.42
C PHE A 121 4.05 -13.70 -4.62
N THR A 122 2.97 -13.33 -5.30
CA THR A 122 2.70 -11.94 -5.68
C THR A 122 1.38 -11.48 -5.07
N ILE A 123 1.41 -10.33 -4.41
CA ILE A 123 0.21 -9.59 -4.02
C ILE A 123 -0.17 -8.69 -5.20
N LYS A 124 -1.37 -8.87 -5.74
CA LYS A 124 -1.87 -8.12 -6.88
C LYS A 124 -2.60 -6.84 -6.43
N PRO A 125 -2.65 -5.82 -7.28
CA PRO A 125 -3.53 -4.67 -7.07
C PRO A 125 -4.98 -5.09 -6.86
N PRO A 126 -5.71 -4.41 -5.97
CA PRO A 126 -7.13 -4.64 -5.82
C PRO A 126 -7.91 -4.04 -7.00
N VAL A 127 -9.14 -4.47 -7.18
CA VAL A 127 -10.07 -3.90 -8.16
C VAL A 127 -11.19 -3.15 -7.45
N LYS A 128 -11.69 -2.09 -8.09
CA LYS A 128 -12.80 -1.29 -7.57
C LYS A 128 -13.63 -0.78 -8.74
N GLU A 129 -14.94 -0.86 -8.63
CA GLU A 129 -15.82 -0.25 -9.62
C GLU A 129 -15.55 1.27 -9.66
N ASN A 130 -15.39 1.82 -10.87
CA ASN A 130 -15.08 3.24 -11.10
C ASN A 130 -13.84 3.75 -10.32
N GLY A 131 -12.85 2.88 -10.07
CA GLY A 131 -11.61 3.24 -9.39
C GLY A 131 -10.38 2.83 -10.17
N ILE A 132 -9.36 3.68 -10.23
CA ILE A 132 -8.03 3.35 -10.73
C ILE A 132 -7.11 3.20 -9.53
N PHE A 133 -6.53 2.02 -9.36
CA PHE A 133 -5.57 1.76 -8.30
C PHE A 133 -4.30 2.59 -8.55
N TYR A 134 -3.85 3.29 -7.50
CA TYR A 134 -2.61 4.05 -7.55
C TYR A 134 -1.44 3.25 -6.98
N CYS A 135 -1.52 2.91 -5.69
CA CYS A 135 -0.47 2.14 -5.02
C CYS A 135 -1.01 1.48 -3.75
N TRP A 136 -0.24 0.55 -3.21
CA TRP A 136 -0.33 0.13 -1.83
C TRP A 136 0.58 1.01 -0.98
N ILE A 137 0.15 1.36 0.24
CA ILE A 137 1.00 2.01 1.25
C ILE A 137 1.05 1.11 2.48
N ASP A 138 2.25 0.84 3.01
CA ASP A 138 2.44 0.13 4.27
C ASP A 138 2.42 1.09 5.49
N ASP A 139 2.47 0.52 6.71
CA ASP A 139 2.47 1.29 7.96
C ASP A 139 3.66 2.25 8.11
N ASN A 140 4.73 2.06 7.35
CA ASN A 140 5.90 2.94 7.34
C ASN A 140 5.78 4.05 6.29
N GLY A 141 4.67 4.09 5.54
CA GLY A 141 4.45 5.05 4.45
C GLY A 141 5.18 4.69 3.16
N LYS A 142 5.70 3.47 3.04
CA LYS A 142 6.33 3.02 1.80
C LYS A 142 5.27 2.66 0.78
N GLU A 143 5.45 3.20 -0.42
CA GLU A 143 4.56 2.97 -1.56
C GLU A 143 5.05 1.81 -2.42
N TYR A 144 4.09 1.00 -2.90
CA TYR A 144 4.31 -0.12 -3.80
C TYR A 144 3.36 0.01 -4.99
N TYR A 145 3.94 0.20 -6.16
CA TYR A 145 3.19 0.39 -7.41
C TYR A 145 3.03 -0.93 -8.16
N GLY A 146 1.79 -1.29 -8.48
CA GLY A 146 1.48 -2.56 -9.15
C GLY A 146 1.63 -3.76 -8.23
N ASP A 147 2.18 -4.84 -8.76
CA ASP A 147 2.36 -6.10 -8.08
C ASP A 147 3.47 -6.03 -7.01
N ILE A 148 3.24 -6.64 -5.83
CA ILE A 148 4.26 -6.77 -4.78
C ILE A 148 4.73 -8.22 -4.75
N LEU A 149 5.99 -8.44 -5.10
CA LEU A 149 6.63 -9.76 -4.99
C LEU A 149 7.11 -10.00 -3.56
N ILE A 150 6.57 -11.02 -2.91
CA ILE A 150 7.04 -11.55 -1.63
C ILE A 150 7.92 -12.76 -1.93
N LYS A 151 9.20 -12.66 -1.58
CA LYS A 151 10.16 -13.72 -1.82
C LYS A 151 10.17 -14.71 -0.68
N LYS A 152 10.51 -15.97 -0.98
CA LYS A 152 10.85 -16.98 0.02
C LYS A 152 11.93 -16.45 0.96
N GLY A 153 11.75 -16.64 2.25
CA GLY A 153 12.62 -16.07 3.28
C GLY A 153 12.21 -14.68 3.77
N SER A 154 11.14 -14.08 3.21
CA SER A 154 10.56 -12.85 3.75
C SER A 154 9.96 -13.10 5.14
N GLU A 155 10.06 -12.09 6.01
CA GLU A 155 9.58 -12.13 7.39
C GLU A 155 8.80 -10.85 7.73
N GLY A 156 7.91 -10.97 8.72
CA GLY A 156 7.14 -9.86 9.27
C GLY A 156 5.72 -9.76 8.71
N ASN A 157 4.84 -9.17 9.52
CA ASN A 157 3.47 -8.87 9.11
C ASN A 157 3.45 -7.69 8.15
N LEU A 158 2.50 -7.70 7.23
CA LEU A 158 2.26 -6.62 6.28
C LEU A 158 0.87 -6.03 6.53
N ASN A 159 0.79 -4.72 6.63
CA ASN A 159 -0.47 -3.98 6.61
C ASN A 159 -0.45 -3.07 5.38
N LEU A 160 -1.32 -3.33 4.44
CA LEU A 160 -1.35 -2.66 3.15
C LEU A 160 -2.66 -1.89 2.99
N THR A 161 -2.56 -0.59 2.73
CA THR A 161 -3.70 0.27 2.41
C THR A 161 -3.69 0.60 0.93
N ALA A 162 -4.79 0.29 0.26
CA ALA A 162 -4.99 0.64 -1.15
C ALA A 162 -5.27 2.14 -1.29
N ILE A 163 -4.51 2.80 -2.13
CA ILE A 163 -4.72 4.18 -2.53
C ILE A 163 -5.27 4.19 -3.95
N TRP A 164 -6.29 5.00 -4.15
CA TRP A 164 -6.99 5.14 -5.42
C TRP A 164 -6.80 6.53 -5.98
N TRP A 165 -6.68 6.64 -7.30
CA TRP A 165 -6.70 7.93 -7.96
C TRP A 165 -8.01 8.68 -7.66
N ASN A 166 -7.89 9.97 -7.44
CA ASN A 166 -9.06 10.84 -7.44
C ASN A 166 -9.60 10.91 -8.89
N MET A 167 -10.87 10.53 -9.08
CA MET A 167 -11.49 10.50 -10.39
C MET A 167 -11.93 11.90 -10.88
N ILE A 168 -11.30 12.94 -10.38
CA ILE A 168 -11.45 14.35 -10.78
C ILE A 168 -10.05 14.89 -11.04
N ASP A 169 -9.80 15.39 -12.24
CA ASP A 169 -8.50 15.98 -12.57
C ASP A 169 -8.34 17.41 -12.00
N GLU A 170 -7.16 17.98 -12.19
CA GLU A 170 -6.83 19.35 -11.75
C GLU A 170 -7.71 20.44 -12.38
N ASN A 171 -8.26 20.20 -13.57
CA ASN A 171 -9.17 21.08 -14.28
C ASN A 171 -10.63 20.93 -13.80
N GLY A 172 -10.93 19.95 -12.94
CA GLY A 172 -12.27 19.68 -12.43
C GLY A 172 -13.12 18.79 -13.33
N ILE A 173 -12.52 18.09 -14.29
CA ILE A 173 -13.21 17.10 -15.13
C ILE A 173 -13.38 15.82 -14.31
N LYS A 174 -14.59 15.29 -14.26
CA LYS A 174 -14.92 14.05 -13.56
C LYS A 174 -14.92 12.89 -14.53
N TYR A 175 -14.36 11.77 -14.07
CA TYR A 175 -14.24 10.55 -14.87
C TYR A 175 -14.92 9.36 -14.20
N SER A 176 -15.35 8.40 -15.00
CA SER A 176 -15.57 7.01 -14.58
C SER A 176 -14.59 6.11 -15.31
N TYR A 177 -14.16 5.04 -14.65
CA TYR A 177 -13.22 4.06 -15.19
C TYR A 177 -13.89 2.71 -15.35
N LYS A 178 -13.85 2.17 -16.55
CA LYS A 178 -14.37 0.84 -16.85
C LYS A 178 -13.67 0.28 -18.08
N ASP A 179 -13.41 -1.03 -18.09
CA ASP A 179 -12.82 -1.76 -19.23
C ASP A 179 -11.53 -1.09 -19.77
N ASP A 180 -10.68 -0.65 -18.86
CA ASP A 180 -9.38 -0.01 -19.13
C ASP A 180 -9.43 1.37 -19.82
N VAL A 181 -10.61 1.99 -19.87
CA VAL A 181 -10.79 3.33 -20.45
C VAL A 181 -11.51 4.28 -19.49
N LEU A 182 -11.30 5.57 -19.72
CA LEU A 182 -12.00 6.63 -19.00
C LEU A 182 -13.14 7.19 -19.84
N THR A 183 -14.23 7.50 -19.13
CA THR A 183 -15.37 8.24 -19.65
C THR A 183 -15.54 9.52 -18.85
N VAL A 184 -15.63 10.67 -19.51
CA VAL A 184 -16.00 11.94 -18.86
C VAL A 184 -17.44 11.87 -18.41
N ILE A 185 -17.69 12.11 -17.12
CA ILE A 185 -19.03 12.04 -16.51
C ILE A 185 -19.51 13.37 -15.92
N GLY A 186 -18.69 14.42 -15.96
CA GLY A 186 -19.07 15.72 -15.47
C GLY A 186 -17.93 16.71 -15.38
N TYR A 187 -18.28 17.92 -14.92
CA TYR A 187 -17.37 19.01 -14.71
C TYR A 187 -17.74 19.81 -13.46
N GLN A 188 -16.74 20.14 -12.65
CA GLN A 188 -16.90 20.99 -11.46
C GLN A 188 -15.82 22.06 -11.33
N GLY A 189 -15.06 22.30 -12.40
CA GLY A 189 -14.01 23.31 -12.42
C GLY A 189 -14.52 24.74 -12.51
N ASN A 190 -13.57 25.65 -12.80
CA ASN A 190 -13.85 27.06 -12.95
C ASN A 190 -14.72 27.33 -14.21
N LEU A 191 -15.78 28.10 -14.07
CA LEU A 191 -16.69 28.48 -15.16
C LEU A 191 -16.30 29.79 -15.87
N ASN A 192 -15.24 30.45 -15.46
CA ASN A 192 -14.76 31.69 -16.10
C ASN A 192 -13.91 31.41 -17.34
N GLU A 193 -13.46 30.17 -17.51
CA GLU A 193 -12.60 29.75 -18.62
C GLU A 193 -13.10 28.42 -19.18
N GLY A 194 -12.84 28.17 -20.44
CA GLY A 194 -13.05 26.87 -21.03
C GLY A 194 -12.02 25.85 -20.57
N PHE A 195 -12.21 24.59 -20.92
CA PHE A 195 -11.25 23.51 -20.66
C PHE A 195 -11.03 22.61 -21.87
N THR A 196 -9.92 21.90 -21.85
CA THR A 196 -9.62 20.86 -22.81
C THR A 196 -9.74 19.51 -22.11
N ILE A 197 -10.52 18.60 -22.68
CA ILE A 197 -10.53 17.20 -22.27
C ILE A 197 -9.21 16.60 -22.77
N PRO A 198 -8.33 16.08 -21.92
CA PRO A 198 -7.11 15.44 -22.36
C PRO A 198 -7.42 14.14 -23.14
N TYR A 199 -6.49 13.67 -23.97
CA TYR A 199 -6.64 12.39 -24.68
C TYR A 199 -6.47 11.20 -23.74
N GLU A 200 -5.72 11.39 -22.65
CA GLU A 200 -5.52 10.40 -21.58
C GLU A 200 -5.40 11.08 -20.23
N CYS A 201 -5.72 10.34 -19.18
CA CYS A 201 -5.53 10.76 -17.80
C CYS A 201 -5.16 9.51 -16.98
N TYR A 202 -4.24 9.63 -16.03
CA TYR A 202 -3.77 8.50 -15.20
C TYR A 202 -3.27 7.30 -16.02
N GLY A 203 -2.65 7.53 -17.19
CA GLY A 203 -2.20 6.48 -18.10
C GLY A 203 -3.33 5.70 -18.79
N LYS A 204 -4.56 6.20 -18.75
CA LYS A 204 -5.74 5.59 -19.37
C LYS A 204 -6.33 6.52 -20.41
N LYS A 205 -6.69 5.98 -21.58
CA LYS A 205 -7.31 6.74 -22.66
C LYS A 205 -8.71 7.19 -22.31
N ILE A 206 -9.02 8.45 -22.67
CA ILE A 206 -10.37 8.99 -22.58
C ILE A 206 -11.04 8.82 -23.95
N VAL A 207 -12.07 7.98 -24.03
CA VAL A 207 -12.69 7.58 -25.28
C VAL A 207 -14.18 7.94 -25.40
N ALA A 208 -14.77 8.41 -24.28
CA ALA A 208 -16.20 8.70 -24.25
C ALA A 208 -16.52 9.91 -23.38
N ILE A 209 -17.61 10.58 -23.71
CA ILE A 209 -18.32 11.51 -22.85
C ILE A 209 -19.65 10.85 -22.47
N GLY A 210 -19.89 10.68 -21.19
CA GLY A 210 -21.05 10.00 -20.62
C GLY A 210 -22.36 10.77 -20.83
N ALA A 211 -23.46 10.08 -20.59
CA ALA A 211 -24.78 10.72 -20.64
C ALA A 211 -24.91 11.87 -19.62
N GLY A 212 -25.42 13.00 -20.02
CA GLY A 212 -25.63 14.16 -19.16
C GLY A 212 -24.35 14.81 -18.62
N ALA A 213 -23.16 14.45 -19.10
CA ALA A 213 -21.88 14.87 -18.50
C ALA A 213 -21.75 16.38 -18.33
N PHE A 214 -22.24 17.16 -19.27
CA PHE A 214 -22.22 18.63 -19.25
C PHE A 214 -23.62 19.24 -19.33
N GLU A 215 -24.70 18.44 -19.11
CA GLU A 215 -26.08 18.92 -19.15
C GLU A 215 -26.25 20.15 -18.22
N GLY A 216 -26.82 21.22 -18.77
CA GLY A 216 -27.06 22.45 -18.05
C GLY A 216 -25.83 23.29 -17.71
N LEU A 217 -24.63 22.92 -18.21
CA LEU A 217 -23.43 23.68 -17.91
C LEU A 217 -23.50 25.11 -18.39
N GLY A 218 -24.17 25.40 -19.52
CA GLY A 218 -24.42 26.75 -20.02
C GLY A 218 -25.20 27.62 -19.03
N ASN A 219 -26.17 27.04 -18.35
CA ASN A 219 -27.02 27.75 -17.36
C ASN A 219 -26.24 28.12 -16.06
N ARG A 220 -25.03 27.59 -15.88
CA ARG A 220 -24.17 27.90 -14.72
C ARG A 220 -23.19 29.03 -14.99
N ILE A 221 -23.12 29.54 -16.23
CA ILE A 221 -22.27 30.64 -16.62
C ILE A 221 -23.06 31.92 -16.44
N GLU A 222 -22.74 32.68 -15.38
CA GLU A 222 -23.48 33.88 -15.00
C GLU A 222 -23.10 35.10 -15.83
N ASP A 223 -21.87 35.18 -16.31
CA ASP A 223 -21.36 36.29 -17.10
C ASP A 223 -21.49 36.03 -18.61
N SER A 224 -22.44 36.71 -19.25
CA SER A 224 -22.69 36.59 -20.71
C SER A 224 -21.51 37.05 -21.59
N ASN A 225 -20.50 37.71 -21.03
CA ASN A 225 -19.32 38.12 -21.77
C ASN A 225 -18.28 37.01 -21.88
N ILE A 226 -18.41 35.95 -21.07
CA ILE A 226 -17.51 34.82 -21.09
C ILE A 226 -17.85 33.89 -22.27
N VAL A 227 -16.86 33.66 -23.11
CA VAL A 227 -16.93 32.63 -24.14
C VAL A 227 -16.36 31.33 -23.57
N PHE A 228 -17.24 30.52 -22.95
CA PHE A 228 -16.82 29.23 -22.43
C PHE A 228 -16.59 28.22 -23.57
N ARG A 229 -15.46 27.53 -23.53
CA ARG A 229 -15.07 26.58 -24.57
C ARG A 229 -14.78 25.21 -23.97
N ILE A 230 -15.25 24.16 -24.65
CA ILE A 230 -14.90 22.78 -24.35
C ILE A 230 -14.18 22.23 -25.57
N ASN A 231 -12.90 21.91 -25.40
CA ASN A 231 -12.13 21.25 -26.43
C ASN A 231 -12.20 19.72 -26.24
N ILE A 232 -12.64 19.03 -27.28
CA ILE A 232 -12.85 17.57 -27.28
C ILE A 232 -11.75 16.92 -28.10
N PRO A 233 -10.94 15.97 -27.55
CA PRO A 233 -9.94 15.29 -28.34
C PRO A 233 -10.60 14.32 -29.35
N SER A 234 -9.93 14.12 -30.49
CA SER A 234 -10.40 13.19 -31.53
C SER A 234 -10.42 11.71 -31.10
N THR A 235 -9.84 11.41 -29.93
CA THR A 235 -9.94 10.08 -29.28
C THR A 235 -11.34 9.74 -28.79
N ILE A 236 -12.19 10.74 -28.56
CA ILE A 236 -13.59 10.51 -28.16
C ILE A 236 -14.32 9.80 -29.30
N LYS A 237 -14.81 8.60 -29.02
CA LYS A 237 -15.56 7.74 -29.96
C LYS A 237 -17.04 7.72 -29.69
N SER A 238 -17.47 8.17 -28.52
CA SER A 238 -18.89 8.24 -28.17
C SER A 238 -19.24 9.41 -27.28
N ILE A 239 -20.40 9.98 -27.51
CA ILE A 239 -21.04 11.00 -26.66
C ILE A 239 -22.40 10.48 -26.25
N GLY A 240 -22.60 10.38 -24.95
CA GLY A 240 -23.83 9.86 -24.36
C GLY A 240 -25.03 10.78 -24.55
N LYS A 241 -26.23 10.23 -24.32
CA LYS A 241 -27.49 10.97 -24.41
C LYS A 241 -27.45 12.24 -23.55
N ASN A 242 -27.88 13.38 -24.11
CA ASN A 242 -27.99 14.67 -23.43
C ASN A 242 -26.66 15.19 -22.86
N ALA A 243 -25.49 14.68 -23.28
CA ALA A 243 -24.22 15.08 -22.72
C ALA A 243 -23.97 16.60 -22.75
N PHE A 244 -24.47 17.29 -23.77
CA PHE A 244 -24.38 18.74 -23.97
C PHE A 244 -25.74 19.44 -24.02
N LYS A 245 -26.78 18.83 -23.44
CA LYS A 245 -28.10 19.45 -23.38
C LYS A 245 -28.03 20.73 -22.55
N ASP A 246 -28.72 21.78 -23.00
CA ASP A 246 -28.75 23.12 -22.38
C ASP A 246 -27.35 23.80 -22.29
N CYS A 247 -26.51 23.54 -23.31
CA CYS A 247 -25.19 24.11 -23.49
C CYS A 247 -25.11 25.09 -24.68
N ASN A 248 -26.19 25.82 -24.97
CA ASN A 248 -26.35 26.63 -26.20
C ASN A 248 -25.25 27.73 -26.35
N ASP A 249 -24.76 28.29 -25.25
CA ASP A 249 -23.75 29.34 -25.23
C ASP A 249 -22.32 28.83 -25.10
N ILE A 250 -22.18 27.52 -25.00
CA ILE A 250 -20.85 26.85 -24.92
C ILE A 250 -20.31 26.57 -26.32
N LYS A 251 -19.08 26.96 -26.58
CA LYS A 251 -18.39 26.61 -27.82
C LYS A 251 -17.70 25.27 -27.66
N VAL A 252 -18.01 24.33 -28.53
CA VAL A 252 -17.33 23.03 -28.57
C VAL A 252 -16.42 22.97 -29.79
N LEU A 253 -15.17 22.59 -29.57
CA LEU A 253 -14.17 22.43 -30.62
C LEU A 253 -13.57 21.03 -30.56
N LEU A 254 -13.38 20.41 -31.74
CA LEU A 254 -12.66 19.17 -31.87
C LEU A 254 -11.16 19.49 -32.00
N VAL A 255 -10.32 18.78 -31.23
CA VAL A 255 -8.86 18.90 -31.31
C VAL A 255 -8.24 17.58 -31.73
N PRO A 256 -7.19 17.61 -32.56
CA PRO A 256 -6.49 16.41 -32.96
C PRO A 256 -5.77 15.76 -31.78
N GLU A 257 -5.53 14.47 -31.86
CA GLU A 257 -4.68 13.74 -30.91
C GLU A 257 -3.22 14.24 -31.06
N GLN A 258 -2.48 14.29 -29.95
CA GLN A 258 -1.06 14.67 -29.95
C GLN A 258 -0.28 13.65 -30.84
N GLY A 259 0.31 14.13 -31.92
CA GLY A 259 0.98 13.29 -32.91
C GLY A 259 0.26 13.18 -34.26
N ASP A 260 -1.01 13.52 -34.33
CA ASP A 260 -1.68 13.70 -35.61
C ASP A 260 -1.12 14.97 -36.25
N THR A 261 -0.38 14.80 -37.35
CA THR A 261 0.10 15.92 -38.17
C THR A 261 -1.04 16.60 -38.90
N VAL A 262 -1.88 17.29 -38.17
CA VAL A 262 -2.83 18.23 -38.76
C VAL A 262 -2.09 19.54 -39.00
N ILE A 263 -1.21 19.52 -40.00
CA ILE A 263 -0.63 20.73 -40.49
C ILE A 263 -1.72 21.52 -41.19
N GLY A 264 -2.24 22.49 -40.49
CA GLY A 264 -2.72 23.77 -40.98
C GLY A 264 -3.96 23.83 -41.84
N THR A 265 -4.62 22.80 -42.34
CA THR A 265 -5.62 23.01 -43.41
C THR A 265 -6.87 22.12 -43.38
N ASN A 266 -7.07 21.27 -42.40
CA ASN A 266 -8.22 20.40 -42.55
C ASN A 266 -8.99 20.05 -41.25
N TYR A 267 -9.35 21.10 -40.48
CA TYR A 267 -10.32 20.95 -39.41
C TYR A 267 -11.63 20.33 -39.94
N ASP A 268 -12.07 20.79 -41.15
CA ASP A 268 -13.31 20.30 -41.75
C ASP A 268 -13.24 18.82 -42.02
N ALA A 269 -12.10 18.30 -42.54
CA ALA A 269 -11.92 16.87 -42.79
C ALA A 269 -11.78 16.07 -41.50
N LEU A 270 -11.13 16.61 -40.46
CA LEU A 270 -11.05 15.98 -39.12
C LEU A 270 -12.42 15.91 -38.50
N ALA A 271 -13.18 17.01 -38.55
CA ALA A 271 -14.53 17.08 -38.00
C ALA A 271 -15.50 16.16 -38.75
N GLU A 272 -15.38 16.10 -40.08
CA GLU A 272 -16.21 15.22 -40.90
C GLU A 272 -15.87 13.73 -40.68
N LYS A 273 -14.60 13.40 -40.65
CA LYS A 273 -14.13 12.05 -40.32
C LYS A 273 -14.62 11.65 -38.92
N TRP A 274 -14.37 12.49 -37.93
CA TRP A 274 -14.78 12.23 -36.55
C TRP A 274 -16.31 12.06 -36.45
N ALA A 275 -17.08 12.96 -37.06
CA ALA A 275 -18.55 12.90 -37.01
C ALA A 275 -19.13 11.65 -37.68
N ASN A 276 -18.42 11.07 -38.65
CA ASN A 276 -18.81 9.83 -39.29
C ASN A 276 -18.46 8.58 -38.48
N GLU A 277 -17.42 8.65 -37.65
CA GLU A 277 -16.93 7.54 -36.85
C GLU A 277 -17.49 7.52 -35.41
N ALA A 278 -17.82 8.70 -34.85
CA ALA A 278 -18.26 8.81 -33.47
C ALA A 278 -19.76 8.46 -33.32
N VAL A 279 -20.08 7.73 -32.27
CA VAL A 279 -21.46 7.46 -31.86
C VAL A 279 -21.97 8.62 -31.02
N ILE A 280 -22.93 9.38 -31.53
CA ILE A 280 -23.48 10.55 -30.84
C ILE A 280 -24.90 10.22 -30.36
N GLY A 281 -25.11 10.24 -29.06
CA GLY A 281 -26.40 9.96 -28.43
C GLY A 281 -27.42 11.08 -28.65
N GLU A 282 -28.69 10.73 -28.58
CA GLU A 282 -29.85 11.62 -28.71
C GLU A 282 -29.71 12.90 -27.85
N GLY A 283 -30.20 14.02 -28.37
CA GLY A 283 -30.14 15.33 -27.69
C GLY A 283 -28.83 16.12 -27.85
N ASN A 284 -27.91 15.64 -28.71
CA ASN A 284 -26.67 16.32 -29.05
C ASN A 284 -26.56 16.66 -30.54
N ASP A 285 -27.64 16.60 -31.30
CA ASP A 285 -27.66 16.77 -32.76
C ASP A 285 -27.04 18.11 -33.20
N HIS A 286 -27.24 19.18 -32.42
CA HIS A 286 -26.67 20.50 -32.64
C HIS A 286 -25.14 20.52 -32.54
N LEU A 287 -24.52 19.56 -31.83
CA LEU A 287 -23.06 19.51 -31.59
C LEU A 287 -22.29 19.27 -32.89
N ILE A 288 -22.79 18.41 -33.77
CA ILE A 288 -22.17 18.10 -35.07
C ILE A 288 -22.08 19.35 -35.92
N ASP A 289 -23.17 20.12 -36.00
CA ASP A 289 -23.22 21.36 -36.77
C ASP A 289 -22.28 22.40 -36.19
N VAL A 290 -22.19 22.49 -34.85
CA VAL A 290 -21.27 23.40 -34.17
C VAL A 290 -19.81 23.02 -34.44
N ILE A 291 -19.45 21.77 -34.38
CA ILE A 291 -18.10 21.28 -34.64
C ILE A 291 -17.73 21.50 -36.12
N LYS A 292 -18.64 21.22 -37.05
CA LYS A 292 -18.42 21.39 -38.51
C LYS A 292 -18.32 22.87 -38.96
N GLN A 293 -19.06 23.78 -38.30
CA GLN A 293 -19.18 25.17 -38.73
C GLN A 293 -18.08 26.08 -38.20
N LYS A 294 -17.34 25.68 -37.15
CA LYS A 294 -16.37 26.60 -36.52
C LYS A 294 -14.96 26.34 -36.95
N ARG A 295 -14.49 27.18 -37.85
CA ARG A 295 -13.07 27.35 -38.18
C ARG A 295 -12.43 28.23 -37.09
N PRO A 296 -11.33 27.82 -36.45
CA PRO A 296 -10.57 28.76 -35.62
C PRO A 296 -9.98 29.86 -36.52
N ALA A 297 -10.26 31.09 -36.18
CA ALA A 297 -9.83 32.27 -36.95
C ALA A 297 -8.32 32.61 -36.76
N ILE A 298 -7.57 31.85 -35.94
CA ILE A 298 -6.20 32.13 -35.53
C ILE A 298 -5.41 30.82 -35.51
N GLY A 299 -4.12 30.87 -35.87
CA GLY A 299 -3.22 29.72 -36.02
C GLY A 299 -3.27 28.74 -34.83
N TRP A 300 -3.34 27.46 -35.15
CA TRP A 300 -3.52 26.35 -34.24
C TRP A 300 -2.40 26.19 -33.18
N SER A 301 -1.19 26.71 -33.46
CA SER A 301 -0.03 26.53 -32.57
C SER A 301 -0.10 27.29 -31.26
N GLU A 302 -0.78 28.43 -31.21
CA GLU A 302 -0.88 29.25 -29.98
C GLU A 302 -1.95 28.80 -29.02
N TYR A 303 -2.96 28.02 -29.50
CA TYR A 303 -4.09 27.58 -28.67
C TYR A 303 -3.98 26.18 -28.09
N PHE A 304 -3.19 25.29 -28.70
CA PHE A 304 -3.17 23.89 -28.38
C PHE A 304 -1.88 23.37 -27.75
N PHE A 305 -0.79 24.14 -27.88
CA PHE A 305 0.50 23.79 -27.30
C PHE A 305 1.11 25.03 -26.68
N PRO A 306 0.73 25.41 -25.43
CA PRO A 306 1.52 26.42 -24.75
C PRO A 306 2.95 25.91 -24.67
N GLU A 307 3.90 26.70 -25.20
CA GLU A 307 5.33 26.42 -25.04
C GLU A 307 5.61 26.34 -23.52
N ASN A 308 6.28 25.24 -23.09
CA ASN A 308 6.70 24.98 -21.70
C ASN A 308 7.67 26.06 -21.20
#